data_05a5fcbee36b01bad197917fcf7d1eae
#
_entry.id   05a5fcbee36b01bad197917fcf7d1eae
#
_cell.length_a   1.000
_cell.length_b   1.000
_cell.length_c   1.000
_cell.angle_alpha   90.00
_cell.angle_beta   90.00
_cell.angle_gamma   90.00
#
_symmetry.space_group_name_H-M   'P 1'
#
loop_
_entity.id
_entity.type
_entity.pdbx_description
1 polymer ?
#
loop_
_entity_poly.entity_id
_entity_poly.type
_entity_poly.pdbx_seq_one_letter_code
_entity_poly.pdbx_strand_id
1 'polypeptide(L)'
;MNRKFLRYIPFVKRLYPSIVKKIFFIFNIGEISFKFFNVNFLLNINEPMERDILLFDYYENEQINFLIQNLKNENFDYFFDIGANSGLYSLIIGNLFSSIKIKSFEPINISIKKFKNNL
;
A
#
# COMPACT_ATOMS: atom_id res chain seq x y z
N MET A 1 -13.50 -6.75 -13.89
CA MET A 1 -14.08 -7.36 -12.65
C MET A 1 -13.55 -6.57 -11.46
N ASN A 2 -14.43 -6.05 -10.61
CA ASN A 2 -14.02 -5.24 -9.46
C ASN A 2 -13.47 -6.17 -8.36
N ARG A 3 -12.14 -6.29 -8.28
CA ARG A 3 -11.44 -7.17 -7.32
C ARG A 3 -11.76 -6.82 -5.86
N LYS A 4 -12.14 -5.58 -5.57
CA LYS A 4 -12.54 -5.13 -4.23
C LYS A 4 -13.75 -5.92 -3.70
N PHE A 5 -14.65 -6.37 -4.57
CA PHE A 5 -15.81 -7.15 -4.17
C PHE A 5 -15.45 -8.54 -3.64
N LEU A 6 -14.38 -9.15 -4.14
CA LEU A 6 -13.96 -10.51 -3.74
C LEU A 6 -13.62 -10.61 -2.25
N ARG A 7 -13.19 -9.51 -1.62
CA ARG A 7 -12.86 -9.49 -0.18
C ARG A 7 -14.08 -9.68 0.74
N TYR A 8 -15.28 -9.39 0.26
CA TYR A 8 -16.52 -9.53 1.04
C TYR A 8 -17.07 -10.97 1.03
N ILE A 9 -16.51 -11.84 0.19
CA ILE A 9 -16.89 -13.24 0.14
C ILE A 9 -15.96 -14.02 1.08
N PRO A 10 -16.45 -14.54 2.25
CA PRO A 10 -15.57 -15.10 3.29
C PRO A 10 -14.71 -16.26 2.80
N PHE A 11 -15.28 -17.11 1.94
CA PHE A 11 -14.60 -18.27 1.39
C PHE A 11 -13.48 -17.87 0.42
N VAL A 12 -13.74 -16.88 -0.44
CA VAL A 12 -12.73 -16.33 -1.38
C VAL A 12 -11.62 -15.65 -0.62
N LYS A 13 -11.94 -14.82 0.37
CA LYS A 13 -10.96 -14.14 1.21
C LYS A 13 -9.97 -15.10 1.90
N ARG A 14 -10.43 -16.31 2.24
CA ARG A 14 -9.61 -17.33 2.91
C ARG A 14 -8.77 -18.17 1.94
N LEU A 15 -9.35 -18.64 0.83
CA LEU A 15 -8.70 -19.57 -0.08
C LEU A 15 -7.86 -18.91 -1.17
N TYR A 16 -8.34 -17.80 -1.72
CA TYR A 16 -7.68 -17.10 -2.83
C TYR A 16 -6.23 -16.70 -2.53
N PRO A 17 -5.92 -16.08 -1.36
CA PRO A 17 -4.55 -15.76 -1.01
C PRO A 17 -3.63 -16.98 -0.93
N SER A 18 -4.14 -18.10 -0.42
CA SER A 18 -3.35 -19.33 -0.28
C SER A 18 -3.00 -19.95 -1.64
N ILE A 19 -3.94 -19.92 -2.57
CA ILE A 19 -3.71 -20.41 -3.94
C ILE A 19 -2.69 -19.52 -4.65
N VAL A 20 -2.88 -18.20 -4.60
CA VAL A 20 -1.96 -17.27 -5.27
C VAL A 20 -0.55 -17.33 -4.67
N LYS A 21 -0.41 -17.43 -3.35
CA LYS A 21 0.91 -17.65 -2.71
C LYS A 21 1.62 -18.89 -3.24
N LYS A 22 0.91 -20.01 -3.41
CA LYS A 22 1.49 -21.23 -3.98
C LYS A 22 1.98 -21.01 -5.41
N ILE A 23 1.21 -20.29 -6.23
CA ILE A 23 1.61 -19.94 -7.60
C ILE A 23 2.89 -19.09 -7.58
N PHE A 24 2.94 -18.05 -6.75
CA PHE A 24 4.11 -17.20 -6.60
C PHE A 24 5.35 -18.00 -6.17
N PHE A 25 5.17 -18.93 -5.24
CA PHE A 25 6.24 -19.82 -4.79
C PHE A 25 6.75 -20.72 -5.92
N ILE A 26 5.83 -21.38 -6.66
CA ILE A 26 6.19 -22.30 -7.77
C ILE A 26 6.95 -21.57 -8.88
N PHE A 27 6.53 -20.35 -9.23
CA PHE A 27 7.15 -19.55 -10.28
C PHE A 27 8.28 -18.65 -9.79
N ASN A 28 8.67 -18.77 -8.50
CA ASN A 28 9.71 -17.96 -7.86
C ASN A 28 9.49 -16.44 -8.06
N ILE A 29 8.24 -16.00 -7.95
CA ILE A 29 7.88 -14.58 -8.07
C ILE A 29 8.11 -13.90 -6.73
N GLY A 30 9.02 -12.94 -6.68
CA GLY A 30 9.35 -12.17 -5.47
C GLY A 30 8.41 -11.00 -5.27
N GLU A 31 8.73 -9.87 -5.88
CA GLU A 31 7.93 -8.64 -5.81
C GLU A 31 7.33 -8.32 -7.17
N ILE A 32 6.14 -7.70 -7.15
CA ILE A 32 5.44 -7.25 -8.35
C ILE A 32 5.19 -5.75 -8.25
N SER A 33 5.48 -5.02 -9.33
CA SER A 33 5.06 -3.63 -9.46
C SER A 33 3.55 -3.56 -9.65
N PHE A 34 2.89 -2.83 -8.76
CA PHE A 34 1.45 -2.65 -8.78
C PHE A 34 1.08 -1.19 -8.50
N LYS A 35 0.16 -0.65 -9.30
CA LYS A 35 -0.29 0.73 -9.17
C LYS A 35 -1.46 0.83 -8.19
N PHE A 36 -1.25 1.55 -7.07
CA PHE A 36 -2.24 1.80 -6.04
C PHE A 36 -2.29 3.28 -5.70
N PHE A 37 -3.47 3.90 -5.66
CA PHE A 37 -3.63 5.36 -5.52
C PHE A 37 -2.69 6.17 -6.44
N ASN A 38 -2.54 5.74 -7.66
CA ASN A 38 -1.71 6.36 -8.69
C ASN A 38 -0.19 6.35 -8.43
N VAL A 39 0.27 5.61 -7.42
CA VAL A 39 1.67 5.34 -7.09
C VAL A 39 2.02 3.90 -7.46
N ASN A 40 3.20 3.68 -8.03
CA ASN A 40 3.72 2.33 -8.28
C ASN A 40 4.45 1.82 -7.06
N PHE A 41 4.01 0.68 -6.53
CA PHE A 41 4.63 -0.01 -5.40
C PHE A 41 5.21 -1.35 -5.84
N LEU A 42 6.35 -1.72 -5.27
CA LEU A 42 6.87 -3.08 -5.32
C LEU A 42 6.26 -3.85 -4.16
N LEU A 43 5.36 -4.78 -4.48
CA LEU A 43 4.55 -5.48 -3.50
C LEU A 43 4.90 -6.97 -3.44
N ASN A 44 5.01 -7.50 -2.21
CA ASN A 44 5.29 -8.89 -1.92
C ASN A 44 4.03 -9.61 -1.41
N ILE A 45 3.65 -10.71 -2.05
CA ILE A 45 2.46 -11.50 -1.70
C ILE A 45 2.52 -12.08 -0.27
N ASN A 46 3.70 -12.18 0.32
CA ASN A 46 3.88 -12.72 1.67
C ASN A 46 3.57 -11.70 2.76
N GLU A 47 3.67 -10.41 2.46
CA GLU A 47 3.36 -9.33 3.38
C GLU A 47 1.84 -9.08 3.43
N PRO A 48 1.19 -9.10 4.61
CA PRO A 48 -0.28 -9.03 4.71
C PRO A 48 -0.90 -7.81 4.03
N MET A 49 -0.38 -6.60 4.31
CA MET A 49 -0.85 -5.35 3.72
C MET A 49 -0.72 -5.37 2.19
N GLU A 50 0.45 -5.74 1.71
CA GLU A 50 0.78 -5.73 0.28
C GLU A 50 0.01 -6.77 -0.49
N ARG A 51 -0.21 -7.94 0.12
CA ARG A 51 -1.08 -8.98 -0.42
C ARG A 51 -2.51 -8.48 -0.60
N ASP A 52 -3.05 -7.74 0.37
CA ASP A 52 -4.41 -7.22 0.27
C ASP A 52 -4.52 -6.19 -0.87
N ILE A 53 -3.51 -5.35 -1.06
CA ILE A 53 -3.42 -4.45 -2.22
C ILE A 53 -3.34 -5.26 -3.52
N LEU A 54 -2.43 -6.24 -3.63
CA LEU A 54 -2.23 -7.04 -4.84
C LEU A 54 -3.49 -7.82 -5.25
N LEU A 55 -4.15 -8.46 -4.29
CA LEU A 55 -5.26 -9.37 -4.57
C LEU A 55 -6.60 -8.66 -4.70
N PHE A 56 -6.83 -7.65 -3.86
CA PHE A 56 -8.14 -7.01 -3.74
C PHE A 56 -8.16 -5.55 -4.20
N ASP A 57 -6.99 -4.97 -4.55
CA ASP A 57 -6.85 -3.53 -4.84
C ASP A 57 -7.42 -2.68 -3.70
N TYR A 58 -7.13 -3.11 -2.46
CA TYR A 58 -7.71 -2.53 -1.27
C TYR A 58 -6.80 -2.68 -0.06
N TYR A 59 -6.54 -1.58 0.61
CA TYR A 59 -5.99 -1.50 1.96
C TYR A 59 -6.28 -0.11 2.52
N GLU A 60 -7.03 -0.05 3.61
CA GLU A 60 -7.37 1.22 4.30
C GLU A 60 -7.87 2.35 3.36
N ASN A 61 -8.57 1.99 2.29
CA ASN A 61 -8.99 2.96 1.26
C ASN A 61 -9.84 4.10 1.83
N GLU A 62 -10.68 3.82 2.82
CA GLU A 62 -11.53 4.82 3.47
C GLU A 62 -10.68 5.83 4.24
N GLN A 63 -9.68 5.36 4.99
CA GLN A 63 -8.76 6.20 5.76
C GLN A 63 -7.90 7.06 4.82
N ILE A 64 -7.36 6.46 3.75
CA ILE A 64 -6.57 7.18 2.76
C ILE A 64 -7.42 8.25 2.08
N ASN A 65 -8.64 7.94 1.65
CA ASN A 65 -9.54 8.91 1.03
C ASN A 65 -9.95 10.02 1.98
N PHE A 66 -10.24 9.70 3.25
CA PHE A 66 -10.54 10.69 4.28
C PHE A 66 -9.36 11.66 4.48
N LEU A 67 -8.14 11.13 4.57
CA LEU A 67 -6.93 11.94 4.68
C LEU A 67 -6.74 12.86 3.46
N ILE A 68 -6.89 12.32 2.25
CA ILE A 68 -6.78 13.09 1.00
C ILE A 68 -7.81 14.23 0.97
N GLN A 69 -9.06 13.98 1.40
CA GLN A 69 -10.09 15.00 1.44
C GLN A 69 -9.75 16.13 2.43
N ASN A 70 -9.26 15.79 3.63
CA ASN A 70 -8.84 16.80 4.61
C ASN A 70 -7.66 17.64 4.09
N LEU A 71 -6.66 17.01 3.50
CA LEU A 71 -5.49 17.72 2.95
C LEU A 71 -5.85 18.60 1.75
N LYS A 72 -6.95 18.33 1.03
CA LYS A 72 -7.45 19.23 -0.03
C LYS A 72 -8.17 20.47 0.48
N ASN A 73 -8.79 20.38 1.64
CA ASN A 73 -9.65 21.42 2.18
C ASN A 73 -8.89 22.47 3.02
N GLU A 74 -7.68 22.13 3.44
CA GLU A 74 -6.86 22.97 4.29
C GLU A 74 -5.43 23.04 3.77
N ASN A 75 -4.69 24.11 4.12
CA ASN A 75 -3.29 24.26 3.77
C ASN A 75 -2.40 23.70 4.88
N PHE A 76 -1.61 22.70 4.55
CA PHE A 76 -0.65 22.09 5.45
C PHE A 76 0.77 22.22 4.88
N ASP A 77 1.73 22.63 5.73
CA ASP A 77 3.14 22.67 5.36
C ASP A 77 3.83 21.33 5.48
N TYR A 78 3.37 20.50 6.43
CA TYR A 78 4.01 19.23 6.78
C TYR A 78 3.00 18.11 6.96
N PHE A 79 3.41 16.93 6.54
CA PHE A 79 2.78 15.65 6.86
C PHE A 79 3.78 14.76 7.60
N PHE A 80 3.41 14.33 8.81
CA PHE A 80 4.21 13.43 9.64
C PHE A 80 3.62 12.03 9.59
N ASP A 81 4.37 11.08 9.00
CA ASP A 81 4.00 9.67 8.88
C ASP A 81 4.75 8.87 9.95
N ILE A 82 4.08 8.57 11.06
CA ILE A 82 4.68 7.87 12.20
C ILE A 82 4.37 6.37 12.07
N GLY A 83 5.42 5.55 11.92
CA GLY A 83 5.28 4.14 11.59
C GLY A 83 5.06 3.93 10.09
N ALA A 84 5.85 4.64 9.27
CA ALA A 84 5.65 4.72 7.82
C ALA A 84 5.74 3.36 7.10
N ASN A 85 6.31 2.34 7.72
CA ASN A 85 6.50 1.00 7.16
C ASN A 85 7.14 1.06 5.75
N SER A 86 6.52 0.49 4.73
CA SER A 86 6.98 0.55 3.33
C SER A 86 6.66 1.89 2.62
N GLY A 87 6.17 2.89 3.34
CA GLY A 87 5.95 4.25 2.86
C GLY A 87 4.60 4.48 2.19
N LEU A 88 3.60 3.64 2.45
CA LEU A 88 2.30 3.70 1.77
C LEU A 88 1.68 5.10 1.81
N TYR A 89 1.47 5.65 3.00
CA TYR A 89 0.87 6.97 3.17
C TYR A 89 1.78 8.08 2.66
N SER A 90 3.06 8.04 3.00
CA SER A 90 4.06 9.02 2.56
C SER A 90 4.12 9.16 1.05
N LEU A 91 4.13 8.04 0.32
CA LEU A 91 4.24 8.04 -1.13
C LEU A 91 2.94 8.48 -1.80
N ILE A 92 1.78 8.07 -1.29
CA ILE A 92 0.48 8.51 -1.81
C ILE A 92 0.31 10.02 -1.61
N ILE A 93 0.59 10.52 -0.40
CA ILE A 93 0.43 11.95 -0.09
C ILE A 93 1.46 12.78 -0.86
N GLY A 94 2.73 12.33 -0.93
CA GLY A 94 3.77 13.02 -1.70
C GLY A 94 3.48 13.10 -3.19
N ASN A 95 2.88 12.05 -3.76
CA ASN A 95 2.48 12.05 -5.17
C ASN A 95 1.30 13.00 -5.47
N LEU A 96 0.39 13.18 -4.49
CA LEU A 96 -0.81 14.01 -4.68
C LEU A 96 -0.62 15.48 -4.29
N PHE A 97 0.27 15.77 -3.36
CA PHE A 97 0.45 17.09 -2.75
C PHE A 97 1.92 17.52 -2.75
N SER A 98 2.41 17.99 -3.87
CA SER A 98 3.82 18.39 -4.06
C SER A 98 4.27 19.56 -3.16
N SER A 99 3.34 20.37 -2.62
CA SER A 99 3.62 21.46 -1.69
C SER A 99 3.85 21.01 -0.25
N ILE A 100 3.37 19.82 0.13
CA ILE A 100 3.46 19.29 1.49
C ILE A 100 4.84 18.64 1.70
N LYS A 101 5.54 19.07 2.74
CA LYS A 101 6.81 18.44 3.15
C LYS A 101 6.53 17.21 3.99
N ILE A 102 6.95 16.05 3.52
CA ILE A 102 6.72 14.78 4.20
C ILE A 102 7.90 14.43 5.13
N LYS A 103 7.59 14.04 6.36
CA LYS A 103 8.52 13.54 7.37
C LYS A 103 8.06 12.17 7.81
N SER A 104 8.76 11.14 7.35
CA SER A 104 8.44 9.74 7.64
C SER A 104 9.35 9.18 8.71
N PHE A 105 8.78 8.47 9.68
CA PHE A 105 9.48 7.85 10.81
C PHE A 105 9.18 6.35 10.82
N GLU A 106 10.23 5.53 10.71
CA GLU A 106 10.11 4.08 10.75
C GLU A 106 11.35 3.49 11.43
N PRO A 107 11.20 2.75 12.56
CA PRO A 107 12.33 2.20 13.30
C PRO A 107 12.89 0.90 12.70
N ILE A 108 12.11 0.20 11.86
CA ILE A 108 12.48 -1.15 11.37
C ILE A 108 13.27 -1.03 10.07
N ASN A 109 14.55 -1.44 10.10
CA ASN A 109 15.47 -1.32 8.97
C ASN A 109 14.96 -2.00 7.68
N ILE A 110 14.30 -3.14 7.76
CA ILE A 110 13.77 -3.84 6.59
C ILE A 110 12.65 -3.04 5.93
N SER A 111 11.78 -2.41 6.73
CA SER A 111 10.72 -1.51 6.25
C SER A 111 11.30 -0.26 5.60
N ILE A 112 12.33 0.35 6.21
CA ILE A 112 13.04 1.50 5.64
C ILE A 112 13.65 1.16 4.27
N LYS A 113 14.30 -0.01 4.16
CA LYS A 113 14.87 -0.46 2.88
C LYS A 113 13.78 -0.60 1.82
N LYS A 114 12.65 -1.18 2.19
CA LYS A 114 11.52 -1.34 1.30
C LYS A 114 10.89 -0.01 0.88
N PHE A 115 10.74 0.91 1.82
CA PHE A 115 10.29 2.27 1.53
C PHE A 115 11.21 2.95 0.50
N LYS A 116 12.53 2.86 0.69
CA LYS A 116 13.50 3.42 -0.27
C LYS A 116 13.40 2.80 -1.66
N ASN A 117 13.04 1.53 -1.77
CA ASN A 117 12.83 0.87 -3.07
C ASN A 117 11.53 1.35 -3.76
N ASN A 118 10.59 1.89 -3.01
CA ASN A 118 9.33 2.44 -3.52
C ASN A 118 9.40 3.95 -3.85
N LEU A 119 10.47 4.65 -3.47
CA LEU A 119 10.71 6.06 -3.83
C LEU A 119 11.09 6.20 -5.30
#